data_7734ab9339e074f1f387cbab38ad5310
#
_entry.id   7734ab9339e074f1f387cbab38ad5310
#
_cell.length_a   1.000
_cell.length_b   1.000
_cell.length_c   1.000
_cell.angle_alpha   90.00
_cell.angle_beta   90.00
_cell.angle_gamma   90.00
#
_symmetry.space_group_name_H-M   'P 1'
#
loop_
_entity.id
_entity.type
_entity.pdbx_description
1 polymer ?
#
loop_
_entity_poly.entity_id
_entity_poly.type
_entity_poly.pdbx_seq_one_letter_code
_entity_poly.pdbx_strand_id
1 'polypeptide(L)'
;MSQTSGNFDDFGMDTISLAGSLENKLKAMREAGFSQVMLKANDLVGHDGGVDAAVRAVKASGLRVTGFQVLRDFEGLAGHLHHYKVDIAKAMLEMAHAVGAPLLLACSSTSQHASQDPDAIARDLRKLAMLAVPLGIKVAYEGLSWGRTINEFTTAWDVVCRADAPNLGLGLDSFHAFASQTSLDDLDLLDVRKVFLVQLADFMWQEIRSVEERIATARHFRVFPGEGVHSSQVADLVTRLAALGYRGDYSFEVFNDDYQQMPLPMVAQRARASAAWLGEDVLRRSVPLPNRLRLKNAAGSGVSGVVIG
;
A
#
# COMPACT_ATOMS: atom_id res chain seq x y z
N MET A 1 5.63 -5.66 -32.07
CA MET A 1 5.27 -6.81 -31.23
C MET A 1 4.37 -6.27 -30.12
N SER A 2 3.09 -6.57 -30.17
CA SER A 2 2.11 -6.18 -29.13
C SER A 2 2.48 -6.98 -27.87
N GLN A 3 3.04 -6.31 -26.86
CA GLN A 3 3.11 -6.88 -25.52
C GLN A 3 1.66 -7.06 -25.06
N THR A 4 1.22 -8.30 -24.95
CA THR A 4 0.04 -8.62 -24.13
C THR A 4 0.33 -8.04 -22.76
N SER A 5 -0.36 -6.96 -22.38
CA SER A 5 -0.32 -6.43 -21.03
C SER A 5 -0.77 -7.57 -20.12
N GLY A 6 0.18 -8.13 -19.38
CA GLY A 6 -0.13 -9.10 -18.35
C GLY A 6 -1.14 -8.47 -17.39
N ASN A 7 -2.06 -9.24 -16.87
CA ASN A 7 -3.13 -8.80 -15.96
C ASN A 7 -2.58 -8.43 -14.57
N PHE A 8 -1.71 -7.40 -14.51
CA PHE A 8 -0.98 -6.92 -13.33
C PHE A 8 -1.24 -5.45 -13.05
N ASP A 9 -2.31 -4.88 -13.61
CA ASP A 9 -2.61 -3.45 -13.51
C ASP A 9 -2.96 -3.00 -12.08
N ASP A 10 -3.23 -3.96 -11.19
CA ASP A 10 -3.44 -3.74 -9.76
C ASP A 10 -2.13 -3.79 -8.93
N PHE A 11 -0.98 -4.08 -9.54
CA PHE A 11 0.32 -3.96 -8.90
C PHE A 11 1.00 -2.65 -9.30
N GLY A 12 1.49 -1.92 -8.32
CA GLY A 12 2.22 -0.67 -8.52
C GLY A 12 3.44 -0.57 -7.62
N MET A 13 4.15 0.53 -7.77
CA MET A 13 5.28 0.85 -6.91
C MET A 13 5.01 2.13 -6.13
N ASP A 14 5.63 2.19 -4.98
CA ASP A 14 5.79 3.40 -4.21
C ASP A 14 7.02 4.18 -4.66
N THR A 15 6.90 5.50 -4.81
CA THR A 15 8.04 6.36 -5.18
C THR A 15 9.17 6.31 -4.17
N ILE A 16 8.90 5.87 -2.95
CA ILE A 16 9.90 5.70 -1.89
C ILE A 16 10.93 4.62 -2.22
N SER A 17 10.55 3.64 -3.06
CA SER A 17 11.42 2.54 -3.46
C SER A 17 12.52 2.96 -4.44
N LEU A 18 12.47 4.18 -4.96
CA LEU A 18 13.38 4.69 -5.98
C LEU A 18 14.10 5.96 -5.48
N ALA A 19 15.35 6.14 -5.91
CA ALA A 19 16.12 7.38 -5.71
C ALA A 19 15.86 8.42 -6.81
N GLY A 20 16.40 9.64 -6.65
CA GLY A 20 16.42 10.68 -7.67
C GLY A 20 15.16 11.54 -7.74
N SER A 21 15.02 12.32 -8.83
CA SER A 21 13.91 13.25 -9.01
C SER A 21 12.59 12.52 -9.26
N LEU A 22 11.47 13.18 -8.94
CA LEU A 22 10.13 12.65 -9.13
C LEU A 22 9.90 12.22 -10.59
N GLU A 23 10.28 13.04 -11.56
CA GLU A 23 10.10 12.74 -12.99
C GLU A 23 10.84 11.47 -13.40
N ASN A 24 12.08 11.30 -12.92
CA ASN A 24 12.89 10.14 -13.24
C ASN A 24 12.29 8.85 -12.62
N LYS A 25 11.77 8.94 -11.39
CA LYS A 25 11.05 7.83 -10.74
C LYS A 25 9.82 7.42 -11.53
N LEU A 26 8.94 8.39 -11.86
CA LEU A 26 7.72 8.14 -12.62
C LEU A 26 8.02 7.57 -14.02
N LYS A 27 9.05 8.09 -14.68
CA LYS A 27 9.52 7.58 -15.96
C LYS A 27 9.97 6.13 -15.87
N ALA A 28 10.82 5.80 -14.88
CA ALA A 28 11.33 4.45 -14.69
C ALA A 28 10.21 3.42 -14.42
N MET A 29 9.24 3.80 -13.56
CA MET A 29 8.06 2.96 -13.29
C MET A 29 7.24 2.70 -14.54
N ARG A 30 6.96 3.75 -15.32
CA ARG A 30 6.20 3.63 -16.56
C ARG A 30 6.92 2.78 -17.61
N GLU A 31 8.23 2.99 -17.78
CA GLU A 31 9.06 2.22 -18.72
C GLU A 31 9.19 0.74 -18.31
N ALA A 32 9.12 0.44 -17.00
CA ALA A 32 9.02 -0.93 -16.50
C ALA A 32 7.64 -1.57 -16.72
N GLY A 33 6.64 -0.80 -17.20
CA GLY A 33 5.31 -1.30 -17.54
C GLY A 33 4.30 -1.23 -16.39
N PHE A 34 4.54 -0.39 -15.37
CA PHE A 34 3.52 -0.07 -14.37
C PHE A 34 2.53 0.96 -14.90
N SER A 35 1.26 0.81 -14.52
CA SER A 35 0.17 1.72 -14.85
C SER A 35 -0.23 2.61 -13.67
N GLN A 36 0.31 2.34 -12.47
CA GLN A 36 -0.06 3.01 -11.23
C GLN A 36 1.16 3.32 -10.34
N VAL A 37 0.96 4.28 -9.42
CA VAL A 37 1.98 4.74 -8.49
C VAL A 37 1.36 5.15 -7.16
N MET A 38 2.04 4.85 -6.06
CA MET A 38 1.80 5.48 -4.76
C MET A 38 2.87 6.56 -4.51
N LEU A 39 2.45 7.74 -4.08
CA LEU A 39 3.33 8.92 -3.99
C LEU A 39 3.74 9.20 -2.54
N LYS A 40 5.02 9.51 -2.35
CA LYS A 40 5.55 10.04 -1.10
C LYS A 40 5.44 11.56 -1.06
N ALA A 41 4.93 12.11 0.05
CA ALA A 41 4.77 13.57 0.23
C ALA A 41 6.08 14.36 -0.01
N ASN A 42 7.22 13.79 0.39
CA ASN A 42 8.52 14.43 0.20
C ASN A 42 8.87 14.66 -1.28
N ASP A 43 8.35 13.87 -2.21
CA ASP A 43 8.58 14.08 -3.63
C ASP A 43 7.88 15.34 -4.16
N LEU A 44 6.82 15.79 -3.48
CA LEU A 44 6.15 17.04 -3.81
C LEU A 44 6.79 18.24 -3.12
N VAL A 45 6.99 18.15 -1.78
CA VAL A 45 7.52 19.28 -1.01
C VAL A 45 8.99 19.54 -1.27
N GLY A 46 9.75 18.51 -1.65
CA GLY A 46 11.18 18.61 -2.01
C GLY A 46 11.45 18.84 -3.50
N HIS A 47 10.41 19.06 -4.30
CA HIS A 47 10.59 19.27 -5.73
C HIS A 47 11.20 20.65 -6.02
N ASP A 48 12.24 20.73 -6.86
CA ASP A 48 12.97 21.95 -7.16
C ASP A 48 12.08 23.08 -7.71
N GLY A 49 11.06 22.73 -8.49
CA GLY A 49 10.06 23.64 -9.03
C GLY A 49 8.86 23.91 -8.12
N GLY A 50 8.88 23.40 -6.87
CA GLY A 50 7.78 23.49 -5.91
C GLY A 50 6.64 22.52 -6.17
N VAL A 51 5.66 22.49 -5.24
CA VAL A 51 4.53 21.54 -5.24
C VAL A 51 3.73 21.58 -6.56
N ASP A 52 3.46 22.76 -7.10
CA ASP A 52 2.70 22.88 -8.35
C ASP A 52 3.41 22.25 -9.55
N ALA A 53 4.73 22.33 -9.61
CA ALA A 53 5.51 21.68 -10.66
C ALA A 53 5.49 20.15 -10.48
N ALA A 54 5.63 19.68 -9.25
CA ALA A 54 5.48 18.25 -8.92
C ALA A 54 4.11 17.69 -9.32
N VAL A 55 3.03 18.43 -9.01
CA VAL A 55 1.67 18.07 -9.41
C VAL A 55 1.54 17.95 -10.94
N ARG A 56 2.13 18.90 -11.68
CA ARG A 56 2.14 18.82 -13.15
C ARG A 56 2.92 17.62 -13.66
N ALA A 57 4.09 17.31 -13.07
CA ALA A 57 4.89 16.14 -13.42
C ALA A 57 4.14 14.83 -13.19
N VAL A 58 3.45 14.70 -12.04
CA VAL A 58 2.60 13.54 -11.75
C VAL A 58 1.51 13.38 -12.81
N LYS A 59 0.76 14.45 -13.09
CA LYS A 59 -0.33 14.43 -14.10
C LYS A 59 0.18 14.11 -15.51
N ALA A 60 1.37 14.59 -15.87
CA ALA A 60 1.99 14.33 -17.17
C ALA A 60 2.55 12.91 -17.30
N SER A 61 2.80 12.21 -16.20
CA SER A 61 3.37 10.86 -16.22
C SER A 61 2.47 9.81 -16.88
N GLY A 62 1.15 10.01 -16.82
CA GLY A 62 0.15 9.05 -17.28
C GLY A 62 -0.03 7.85 -16.34
N LEU A 63 0.61 7.86 -15.17
CA LEU A 63 0.38 6.85 -14.13
C LEU A 63 -0.85 7.23 -13.30
N ARG A 64 -1.65 6.21 -12.95
CA ARG A 64 -2.77 6.37 -12.01
C ARG A 64 -2.22 6.47 -10.59
N VAL A 65 -2.51 7.54 -9.89
CA VAL A 65 -2.14 7.67 -8.49
C VAL A 65 -3.09 6.85 -7.63
N THR A 66 -2.57 5.90 -6.84
CA THR A 66 -3.35 5.00 -5.98
C THR A 66 -3.42 5.46 -4.55
N GLY A 67 -2.44 6.22 -4.09
CA GLY A 67 -2.39 6.74 -2.74
C GLY A 67 -1.28 7.76 -2.55
N PHE A 68 -1.33 8.39 -1.39
CA PHE A 68 -0.39 9.41 -0.93
C PHE A 68 0.08 9.09 0.48
N GLN A 69 1.36 9.21 0.77
CA GLN A 69 1.92 8.82 2.07
C GLN A 69 3.00 9.76 2.56
N VAL A 70 3.32 9.80 3.84
CA VAL A 70 2.71 9.12 4.98
C VAL A 70 2.44 10.14 6.07
N LEU A 71 1.25 10.13 6.64
CA LEU A 71 0.93 10.89 7.85
C LEU A 71 1.33 10.08 9.07
N ARG A 72 2.24 10.62 9.89
CA ARG A 72 2.79 9.96 11.08
C ARG A 72 2.39 10.66 12.36
N ASP A 73 2.24 9.88 13.43
CA ASP A 73 1.98 10.37 14.78
C ASP A 73 0.80 11.37 14.83
N PHE A 74 -0.32 11.00 14.21
CA PHE A 74 -1.52 11.84 14.17
C PHE A 74 -2.37 11.65 15.42
N GLU A 75 -2.61 10.39 15.78
CA GLU A 75 -3.54 9.99 16.82
C GLU A 75 -2.90 9.93 18.22
N GLY A 76 -3.75 10.05 19.24
CA GLY A 76 -3.37 9.92 20.63
C GLY A 76 -2.65 11.14 21.22
N LEU A 77 -2.40 12.17 20.42
CA LEU A 77 -1.75 13.41 20.91
C LEU A 77 -2.77 14.37 21.50
N ALA A 78 -2.30 15.26 22.37
CA ALA A 78 -3.13 16.26 23.03
C ALA A 78 -2.59 17.69 22.86
N GLY A 79 -3.46 18.70 23.13
CA GLY A 79 -3.09 20.10 23.13
C GLY A 79 -2.50 20.59 21.80
N HIS A 80 -1.44 21.38 21.88
CA HIS A 80 -0.81 22.00 20.71
C HIS A 80 -0.18 20.98 19.75
N LEU A 81 0.29 19.83 20.25
CA LEU A 81 0.83 18.77 19.39
C LEU A 81 -0.26 18.18 18.50
N HIS A 82 -1.46 17.95 19.05
CA HIS A 82 -2.58 17.49 18.24
C HIS A 82 -3.00 18.53 17.19
N HIS A 83 -3.08 19.81 17.57
CA HIS A 83 -3.41 20.88 16.62
C HIS A 83 -2.39 20.95 15.46
N TYR A 84 -1.10 20.90 15.79
CA TYR A 84 -0.04 20.87 14.79
C TYR A 84 -0.20 19.68 13.80
N LYS A 85 -0.52 18.48 14.32
CA LYS A 85 -0.74 17.31 13.46
C LYS A 85 -2.00 17.42 12.63
N VAL A 86 -3.03 18.08 13.11
CA VAL A 86 -4.23 18.39 12.30
C VAL A 86 -3.87 19.32 11.12
N ASP A 87 -3.02 20.32 11.33
CA ASP A 87 -2.60 21.21 10.24
C ASP A 87 -1.72 20.47 9.21
N ILE A 88 -0.82 19.60 9.68
CA ILE A 88 -0.07 18.70 8.77
C ILE A 88 -1.01 17.80 7.97
N ALA A 89 -2.02 17.19 8.63
CA ALA A 89 -2.98 16.32 7.96
C ALA A 89 -3.76 17.06 6.87
N LYS A 90 -4.20 18.29 7.14
CA LYS A 90 -4.89 19.14 6.14
C LYS A 90 -3.98 19.41 4.93
N ALA A 91 -2.72 19.83 5.16
CA ALA A 91 -1.77 20.08 4.08
C ALA A 91 -1.50 18.82 3.25
N MET A 92 -1.38 17.65 3.89
CA MET A 92 -1.21 16.38 3.19
C MET A 92 -2.44 15.99 2.38
N LEU A 93 -3.65 16.20 2.91
CA LEU A 93 -4.91 15.94 2.20
C LEU A 93 -5.06 16.86 0.98
N GLU A 94 -4.68 18.13 1.10
CA GLU A 94 -4.67 19.09 -0.04
C GLU A 94 -3.69 18.65 -1.13
N MET A 95 -2.47 18.24 -0.77
CA MET A 95 -1.49 17.71 -1.73
C MET A 95 -2.00 16.40 -2.38
N ALA A 96 -2.55 15.49 -1.60
CA ALA A 96 -3.14 14.24 -2.10
C ALA A 96 -4.27 14.54 -3.12
N HIS A 97 -5.16 15.49 -2.79
CA HIS A 97 -6.22 15.92 -3.70
C HIS A 97 -5.65 16.54 -4.98
N ALA A 98 -4.62 17.38 -4.88
CA ALA A 98 -4.01 18.06 -6.03
C ALA A 98 -3.41 17.08 -7.05
N VAL A 99 -2.83 15.95 -6.59
CA VAL A 99 -2.29 14.89 -7.45
C VAL A 99 -3.34 13.86 -7.85
N GLY A 100 -4.58 13.96 -7.36
CA GLY A 100 -5.67 13.03 -7.65
C GLY A 100 -5.55 11.70 -6.89
N ALA A 101 -4.85 11.66 -5.76
CA ALA A 101 -4.76 10.47 -4.91
C ALA A 101 -6.09 10.22 -4.19
N PRO A 102 -6.70 9.03 -4.34
CA PRO A 102 -7.96 8.69 -3.68
C PRO A 102 -7.77 8.28 -2.21
N LEU A 103 -6.53 8.13 -1.76
CA LEU A 103 -6.17 7.54 -0.47
C LEU A 103 -5.01 8.29 0.19
N LEU A 104 -5.12 8.53 1.49
CA LEU A 104 -4.02 8.95 2.37
C LEU A 104 -3.67 7.80 3.31
N LEU A 105 -2.38 7.42 3.37
CA LEU A 105 -1.87 6.49 4.37
C LEU A 105 -1.50 7.25 5.65
N ALA A 106 -2.02 6.78 6.77
CA ALA A 106 -1.66 7.20 8.13
C ALA A 106 -1.12 6.01 8.91
N CYS A 107 0.07 6.16 9.48
CA CYS A 107 0.70 5.12 10.30
C CYS A 107 0.50 5.39 11.78
N SER A 108 0.45 4.31 12.55
CA SER A 108 0.30 4.36 14.01
C SER A 108 1.41 5.15 14.69
N SER A 109 1.03 5.81 15.79
CA SER A 109 1.92 6.70 16.52
C SER A 109 3.07 5.95 17.20
N THR A 110 4.27 6.49 17.05
CA THR A 110 5.48 6.07 17.74
C THR A 110 5.84 7.03 18.89
N SER A 111 5.07 8.11 19.05
CA SER A 111 5.32 9.16 20.04
C SER A 111 5.11 8.67 21.46
N GLN A 112 6.08 8.94 22.33
CA GLN A 112 5.95 8.67 23.77
C GLN A 112 4.82 9.50 24.44
N HIS A 113 4.36 10.57 23.79
CA HIS A 113 3.29 11.42 24.27
C HIS A 113 1.91 10.99 23.80
N ALA A 114 1.82 9.98 22.93
CA ALA A 114 0.54 9.47 22.46
C ALA A 114 -0.18 8.67 23.54
N SER A 115 -1.50 8.86 23.63
CA SER A 115 -2.38 8.06 24.46
C SER A 115 -2.34 6.58 24.05
N GLN A 116 -2.47 5.71 25.04
CA GLN A 116 -2.61 4.27 24.82
C GLN A 116 -4.07 3.80 24.87
N ASP A 117 -5.00 4.72 25.10
CA ASP A 117 -6.44 4.44 25.11
C ASP A 117 -6.96 4.22 23.68
N PRO A 118 -7.42 2.99 23.30
CA PRO A 118 -7.93 2.70 21.97
C PRO A 118 -9.10 3.59 21.55
N ASP A 119 -9.94 4.02 22.51
CA ASP A 119 -11.08 4.88 22.20
C ASP A 119 -10.63 6.31 21.90
N ALA A 120 -9.57 6.80 22.56
CA ALA A 120 -8.96 8.09 22.21
C ALA A 120 -8.33 8.03 20.80
N ILE A 121 -7.59 6.97 20.50
CA ILE A 121 -7.01 6.70 19.17
C ILE A 121 -8.12 6.69 18.11
N ALA A 122 -9.18 5.92 18.34
CA ALA A 122 -10.30 5.80 17.40
C ALA A 122 -11.02 7.14 17.16
N ARG A 123 -11.20 7.97 18.21
CA ARG A 123 -11.77 9.32 18.07
C ARG A 123 -10.93 10.23 17.18
N ASP A 124 -9.58 10.17 17.32
CA ASP A 124 -8.69 10.97 16.49
C ASP A 124 -8.69 10.47 15.03
N LEU A 125 -8.68 9.15 14.80
CA LEU A 125 -8.79 8.58 13.46
C LEU A 125 -10.13 8.92 12.79
N ARG A 126 -11.24 8.92 13.54
CA ARG A 126 -12.54 9.43 13.03
C ARG A 126 -12.44 10.89 12.62
N LYS A 127 -11.75 11.72 13.39
CA LYS A 127 -11.52 13.13 13.05
C LYS A 127 -10.71 13.28 11.76
N LEU A 128 -9.64 12.48 11.59
CA LEU A 128 -8.87 12.45 10.35
C LEU A 128 -9.73 12.06 9.15
N ALA A 129 -10.54 11.01 9.31
CA ALA A 129 -11.48 10.58 8.28
C ALA A 129 -12.46 11.68 7.90
N MET A 130 -13.01 12.41 8.89
CA MET A 130 -13.90 13.56 8.64
C MET A 130 -13.21 14.69 7.88
N LEU A 131 -11.92 14.99 8.17
CA LEU A 131 -11.15 16.00 7.43
C LEU A 131 -10.97 15.60 5.95
N ALA A 132 -10.92 14.31 5.65
CA ALA A 132 -10.73 13.79 4.29
C ALA A 132 -12.02 13.75 3.45
N VAL A 133 -13.22 13.74 4.08
CA VAL A 133 -14.52 13.65 3.39
C VAL A 133 -14.73 14.72 2.32
N PRO A 134 -14.48 16.03 2.59
CA PRO A 134 -14.74 17.08 1.59
C PRO A 134 -13.89 16.94 0.32
N LEU A 135 -12.76 16.24 0.41
CA LEU A 135 -11.83 16.01 -0.69
C LEU A 135 -12.06 14.67 -1.39
N GLY A 136 -13.02 13.86 -0.92
CA GLY A 136 -13.31 12.54 -1.46
C GLY A 136 -12.21 11.51 -1.20
N ILE A 137 -11.37 11.74 -0.19
CA ILE A 137 -10.20 10.90 0.12
C ILE A 137 -10.57 9.87 1.19
N LYS A 138 -10.13 8.64 0.99
CA LYS A 138 -10.13 7.59 2.00
C LYS A 138 -8.86 7.68 2.85
N VAL A 139 -8.92 7.18 4.07
CA VAL A 139 -7.76 7.04 4.96
C VAL A 139 -7.51 5.56 5.19
N ALA A 140 -6.31 5.09 4.87
CA ALA A 140 -5.81 3.79 5.29
C ALA A 140 -4.99 3.98 6.57
N TYR A 141 -5.30 3.22 7.61
CA TYR A 141 -4.56 3.24 8.86
C TYR A 141 -3.74 1.97 9.03
N GLU A 142 -2.44 2.12 9.28
CA GLU A 142 -1.47 1.05 9.33
C GLU A 142 -0.85 0.94 10.74
N GLY A 143 -0.78 -0.28 11.28
CA GLY A 143 -0.04 -0.59 12.48
C GLY A 143 1.44 -0.84 12.19
N LEU A 144 2.31 0.11 12.58
CA LEU A 144 3.76 -0.09 12.48
C LEU A 144 4.24 -1.11 13.51
N SER A 145 5.08 -2.07 13.12
CA SER A 145 5.60 -3.11 14.04
C SER A 145 6.43 -2.57 15.22
N TRP A 146 6.70 -1.27 15.25
CA TRP A 146 7.25 -0.51 16.38
C TRP A 146 6.33 0.60 16.88
N GLY A 147 5.05 0.55 16.51
CA GLY A 147 4.03 1.46 17.03
C GLY A 147 3.91 1.35 18.55
N ARG A 148 3.65 2.48 19.22
CA ARG A 148 3.60 2.51 20.67
C ARG A 148 2.49 1.64 21.26
N THR A 149 1.32 1.66 20.64
CA THR A 149 0.13 0.93 21.12
C THR A 149 -0.43 0.04 20.01
N ILE A 150 -0.52 0.59 18.81
CA ILE A 150 -1.03 -0.11 17.63
C ILE A 150 0.18 -0.55 16.82
N ASN A 151 0.54 -1.83 16.91
CA ASN A 151 1.76 -2.38 16.32
C ASN A 151 1.56 -3.65 15.47
N GLU A 152 0.30 -4.01 15.27
CA GLU A 152 -0.12 -5.12 14.41
C GLU A 152 -1.37 -4.72 13.62
N PHE A 153 -1.62 -5.38 12.49
CA PHE A 153 -2.81 -5.10 11.69
C PHE A 153 -4.11 -5.44 12.43
N THR A 154 -4.09 -6.41 13.36
CA THR A 154 -5.24 -6.78 14.19
C THR A 154 -5.64 -5.69 15.16
N THR A 155 -4.67 -5.07 15.82
CA THR A 155 -4.91 -3.91 16.72
C THR A 155 -5.28 -2.66 15.94
N ALA A 156 -4.71 -2.46 14.74
CA ALA A 156 -5.12 -1.40 13.83
C ALA A 156 -6.58 -1.60 13.36
N TRP A 157 -6.99 -2.83 13.08
CA TRP A 157 -8.36 -3.17 12.73
C TRP A 157 -9.35 -2.87 13.87
N ASP A 158 -9.02 -3.21 15.12
CA ASP A 158 -9.87 -2.90 16.27
C ASP A 158 -10.18 -1.39 16.35
N VAL A 159 -9.17 -0.52 16.25
CA VAL A 159 -9.40 0.92 16.32
C VAL A 159 -10.11 1.49 15.08
N VAL A 160 -9.92 0.90 13.90
CA VAL A 160 -10.68 1.24 12.69
C VAL A 160 -12.16 0.91 12.88
N CYS A 161 -12.47 -0.25 13.47
CA CYS A 161 -13.86 -0.62 13.80
C CYS A 161 -14.47 0.31 14.84
N ARG A 162 -13.75 0.65 15.93
CA ARG A 162 -14.20 1.61 16.95
C ARG A 162 -14.43 3.02 16.39
N ALA A 163 -13.59 3.45 15.45
CA ALA A 163 -13.75 4.75 14.80
C ALA A 163 -15.03 4.82 13.96
N ASP A 164 -15.51 3.71 13.42
CA ASP A 164 -16.77 3.57 12.68
C ASP A 164 -16.98 4.68 11.64
N ALA A 165 -15.97 4.92 10.79
CA ALA A 165 -16.02 5.91 9.72
C ALA A 165 -15.99 5.20 8.36
N PRO A 166 -16.91 5.55 7.42
CA PRO A 166 -17.03 4.81 6.15
C PRO A 166 -15.79 4.95 5.27
N ASN A 167 -15.09 6.07 5.32
CA ASN A 167 -13.87 6.36 4.56
C ASN A 167 -12.56 6.11 5.32
N LEU A 168 -12.63 5.46 6.49
CA LEU A 168 -11.47 4.93 7.22
C LEU A 168 -11.42 3.41 7.04
N GLY A 169 -10.25 2.88 6.73
CA GLY A 169 -10.00 1.46 6.57
C GLY A 169 -8.58 1.08 6.96
N LEU A 170 -8.22 -0.16 6.73
CA LEU A 170 -6.91 -0.71 7.08
C LEU A 170 -5.91 -0.51 5.92
N GLY A 171 -4.70 -0.09 6.26
CA GLY A 171 -3.48 -0.30 5.48
C GLY A 171 -2.78 -1.56 6.00
N LEU A 172 -2.47 -2.48 5.12
CA LEU A 172 -1.81 -3.74 5.43
C LEU A 172 -0.46 -3.81 4.73
N ASP A 173 0.64 -3.74 5.49
CA ASP A 173 1.99 -3.92 4.98
C ASP A 173 2.53 -5.29 5.41
N SER A 174 2.93 -6.10 4.42
CA SER A 174 3.51 -7.43 4.63
C SER A 174 4.75 -7.39 5.53
N PHE A 175 5.59 -6.36 5.40
CA PHE A 175 6.76 -6.20 6.26
C PHE A 175 6.36 -6.16 7.74
N HIS A 176 5.38 -5.31 8.10
CA HIS A 176 4.97 -5.18 9.49
C HIS A 176 4.32 -6.45 10.03
N ALA A 177 3.51 -7.14 9.23
CA ALA A 177 2.91 -8.40 9.62
C ALA A 177 3.97 -9.46 9.93
N PHE A 178 4.99 -9.61 9.07
CA PHE A 178 6.04 -10.62 9.26
C PHE A 178 7.04 -10.22 10.35
N ALA A 179 7.40 -8.95 10.45
CA ALA A 179 8.29 -8.45 11.49
C ALA A 179 7.68 -8.57 12.90
N SER A 180 6.36 -8.52 13.03
CA SER A 180 5.63 -8.76 14.28
C SER A 180 5.26 -10.23 14.48
N GLN A 181 5.49 -11.09 13.48
CA GLN A 181 5.06 -12.49 13.47
C GLN A 181 3.53 -12.65 13.69
N THR A 182 2.76 -11.66 13.21
CA THR A 182 1.30 -11.71 13.29
C THR A 182 0.78 -12.83 12.39
N SER A 183 -0.14 -13.64 12.90
CA SER A 183 -0.71 -14.77 12.15
C SER A 183 -1.51 -14.28 10.95
N LEU A 184 -1.27 -14.87 9.79
CA LEU A 184 -2.11 -14.62 8.61
C LEU A 184 -3.52 -15.22 8.74
N ASP A 185 -3.76 -16.12 9.70
CA ASP A 185 -5.11 -16.62 9.98
C ASP A 185 -6.03 -15.51 10.52
N ASP A 186 -5.46 -14.47 11.13
CA ASP A 186 -6.20 -13.31 11.61
C ASP A 186 -6.77 -12.42 10.46
N LEU A 187 -6.37 -12.66 9.21
CA LEU A 187 -7.00 -12.01 8.06
C LEU A 187 -8.50 -12.33 7.95
N ASP A 188 -8.92 -13.49 8.43
CA ASP A 188 -10.32 -13.90 8.44
C ASP A 188 -11.19 -13.03 9.37
N LEU A 189 -10.58 -12.28 10.30
CA LEU A 189 -11.26 -11.33 11.17
C LEU A 189 -11.61 -10.01 10.47
N LEU A 190 -11.02 -9.74 9.31
CA LEU A 190 -11.15 -8.47 8.61
C LEU A 190 -12.39 -8.42 7.71
N ASP A 191 -13.07 -7.28 7.69
CA ASP A 191 -13.91 -6.94 6.54
C ASP A 191 -13.01 -6.50 5.39
N VAL A 192 -12.78 -7.37 4.42
CA VAL A 192 -11.89 -7.11 3.28
C VAL A 192 -12.26 -5.85 2.49
N ARG A 193 -13.55 -5.41 2.54
CA ARG A 193 -14.02 -4.16 1.91
C ARG A 193 -13.46 -2.92 2.59
N LYS A 194 -12.94 -3.08 3.80
CA LYS A 194 -12.27 -2.04 4.59
C LYS A 194 -10.73 -2.14 4.53
N VAL A 195 -10.18 -3.10 3.81
CA VAL A 195 -8.75 -3.10 3.45
C VAL A 195 -8.58 -2.18 2.25
N PHE A 196 -8.04 -0.98 2.48
CA PHE A 196 -7.95 0.07 1.46
C PHE A 196 -6.61 0.12 0.75
N LEU A 197 -5.57 -0.44 1.37
CA LEU A 197 -4.22 -0.50 0.84
C LEU A 197 -3.55 -1.79 1.28
N VAL A 198 -2.83 -2.41 0.35
CA VAL A 198 -1.90 -3.50 0.65
C VAL A 198 -0.52 -3.12 0.14
N GLN A 199 0.45 -2.99 1.05
CA GLN A 199 1.85 -2.77 0.70
C GLN A 199 2.63 -4.07 0.83
N LEU A 200 3.50 -4.31 -0.14
CA LEU A 200 4.24 -5.56 -0.24
C LEU A 200 5.75 -5.29 -0.24
N ALA A 201 6.43 -5.96 0.66
CA ALA A 201 7.87 -6.06 0.76
C ALA A 201 8.26 -7.41 1.35
N ASP A 202 9.53 -7.76 1.22
CA ASP A 202 10.17 -8.92 1.82
C ASP A 202 11.47 -8.46 2.50
N PHE A 203 12.19 -9.36 3.17
CA PHE A 203 13.51 -9.10 3.78
C PHE A 203 14.31 -10.40 3.90
N MET A 204 15.62 -10.29 4.25
CA MET A 204 16.60 -11.37 4.06
C MET A 204 16.82 -12.27 5.28
N TRP A 205 16.24 -11.99 6.43
CA TRP A 205 16.41 -12.80 7.66
C TRP A 205 15.08 -13.27 8.22
N GLN A 206 15.11 -14.47 8.82
CA GLN A 206 13.90 -15.17 9.28
C GLN A 206 13.22 -14.48 10.46
N GLU A 207 13.98 -13.86 11.35
CA GLU A 207 13.47 -13.26 12.56
C GLU A 207 14.08 -11.88 12.80
N ILE A 208 13.24 -10.98 13.29
CA ILE A 208 13.63 -9.67 13.80
C ILE A 208 13.25 -9.64 15.29
N ARG A 209 14.23 -9.50 16.17
CA ARG A 209 14.03 -9.70 17.61
C ARG A 209 13.77 -8.42 18.37
N SER A 210 14.41 -7.32 17.99
CA SER A 210 14.27 -6.04 18.69
C SER A 210 13.53 -5.00 17.87
N VAL A 211 13.04 -3.95 18.53
CA VAL A 211 12.42 -2.78 17.89
C VAL A 211 13.42 -2.06 16.99
N GLU A 212 14.68 -1.94 17.44
CA GLU A 212 15.76 -1.32 16.68
C GLU A 212 16.03 -2.08 15.38
N GLU A 213 16.07 -3.41 15.43
CA GLU A 213 16.21 -4.25 14.24
C GLU A 213 15.02 -4.11 13.29
N ARG A 214 13.79 -4.03 13.80
CA ARG A 214 12.58 -3.78 12.98
C ARG A 214 12.68 -2.45 12.25
N ILE A 215 13.06 -1.39 12.96
CA ILE A 215 13.23 -0.06 12.38
C ILE A 215 14.33 -0.06 11.31
N ALA A 216 15.49 -0.66 11.63
CA ALA A 216 16.62 -0.74 10.69
C ALA A 216 16.24 -1.53 9.42
N THR A 217 15.63 -2.71 9.60
CA THR A 217 15.17 -3.53 8.46
C THR A 217 14.14 -2.80 7.61
N ALA A 218 13.14 -2.19 8.24
CA ALA A 218 12.08 -1.46 7.56
C ALA A 218 12.60 -0.31 6.70
N ARG A 219 13.66 0.37 7.15
CA ARG A 219 14.16 1.61 6.52
C ARG A 219 15.28 1.40 5.53
N HIS A 220 16.02 0.26 5.63
CA HIS A 220 17.27 0.11 4.90
C HIS A 220 17.41 -1.23 4.16
N PHE A 221 16.62 -2.26 4.52
CA PHE A 221 16.94 -3.63 4.11
C PHE A 221 15.73 -4.43 3.59
N ARG A 222 14.62 -3.77 3.23
CA ARG A 222 13.54 -4.44 2.53
C ARG A 222 14.01 -4.84 1.13
N VAL A 223 13.46 -5.93 0.61
CA VAL A 223 13.64 -6.38 -0.77
C VAL A 223 12.28 -6.58 -1.42
N PHE A 224 12.25 -6.71 -2.75
CA PHE A 224 11.00 -7.00 -3.43
C PHE A 224 10.51 -8.42 -3.14
N PRO A 225 9.19 -8.68 -3.14
CA PRO A 225 8.62 -10.02 -3.03
C PRO A 225 9.22 -10.99 -4.05
N GLY A 226 9.64 -12.17 -3.59
CA GLY A 226 10.37 -13.14 -4.41
C GLY A 226 11.90 -13.06 -4.28
N GLU A 227 12.43 -12.04 -3.61
CA GLU A 227 13.87 -11.86 -3.40
C GLU A 227 14.31 -12.17 -1.97
N GLY A 228 13.39 -12.19 -1.01
CA GLY A 228 13.67 -12.43 0.40
C GLY A 228 13.27 -13.82 0.88
N VAL A 229 13.42 -14.02 2.19
CA VAL A 229 13.15 -15.31 2.82
C VAL A 229 11.68 -15.52 3.20
N HIS A 230 10.86 -14.44 3.15
CA HIS A 230 9.42 -14.47 3.45
C HIS A 230 8.54 -14.55 2.19
N SER A 231 9.11 -14.81 1.02
CA SER A 231 8.40 -14.84 -0.25
C SER A 231 7.21 -15.81 -0.25
N SER A 232 7.32 -16.96 0.43
CA SER A 232 6.18 -17.88 0.60
C SER A 232 5.05 -17.30 1.45
N GLN A 233 5.38 -16.52 2.48
CA GLN A 233 4.40 -15.83 3.31
C GLN A 233 3.74 -14.68 2.56
N VAL A 234 4.49 -13.95 1.73
CA VAL A 234 3.91 -12.94 0.82
C VAL A 234 2.92 -13.58 -0.16
N ALA A 235 3.29 -14.74 -0.74
CA ALA A 235 2.41 -15.49 -1.63
C ALA A 235 1.13 -15.96 -0.91
N ASP A 236 1.24 -16.44 0.34
CA ASP A 236 0.09 -16.84 1.16
C ASP A 236 -0.80 -15.63 1.49
N LEU A 237 -0.23 -14.51 1.92
CA LEU A 237 -0.94 -13.26 2.18
C LEU A 237 -1.78 -12.81 0.97
N VAL A 238 -1.17 -12.72 -0.21
CA VAL A 238 -1.84 -12.27 -1.43
C VAL A 238 -2.93 -13.27 -1.85
N THR A 239 -2.67 -14.58 -1.72
CA THR A 239 -3.64 -15.64 -2.04
C THR A 239 -4.85 -15.59 -1.11
N ARG A 240 -4.65 -15.44 0.20
CA ARG A 240 -5.72 -15.31 1.20
C ARG A 240 -6.55 -14.05 0.97
N LEU A 241 -5.92 -12.91 0.74
CA LEU A 241 -6.63 -11.67 0.41
C LEU A 241 -7.49 -11.82 -0.85
N ALA A 242 -6.96 -12.47 -1.89
CA ALA A 242 -7.70 -12.74 -3.12
C ALA A 242 -8.90 -13.68 -2.86
N ALA A 243 -8.74 -14.69 -2.01
CA ALA A 243 -9.81 -15.63 -1.60
C ALA A 243 -10.89 -14.93 -0.77
N LEU A 244 -10.51 -14.02 0.14
CA LEU A 244 -11.43 -13.19 0.91
C LEU A 244 -12.18 -12.15 0.05
N GLY A 245 -11.76 -11.97 -1.21
CA GLY A 245 -12.43 -11.06 -2.15
C GLY A 245 -11.79 -9.68 -2.25
N TYR A 246 -10.55 -9.49 -1.80
CA TYR A 246 -9.81 -8.24 -2.03
C TYR A 246 -9.69 -7.96 -3.54
N ARG A 247 -9.99 -6.72 -3.93
CA ARG A 247 -9.96 -6.26 -5.33
C ARG A 247 -9.31 -4.86 -5.44
N GLY A 248 -8.56 -4.49 -4.40
CA GLY A 248 -7.82 -3.23 -4.36
C GLY A 248 -6.45 -3.34 -5.01
N ASP A 249 -5.72 -2.25 -4.94
CA ASP A 249 -4.37 -2.13 -5.46
C ASP A 249 -3.32 -2.68 -4.47
N TYR A 250 -2.25 -3.23 -5.01
CA TYR A 250 -1.03 -3.60 -4.30
C TYR A 250 0.07 -2.60 -4.63
N SER A 251 0.83 -2.13 -3.64
CA SER A 251 1.98 -1.24 -3.85
C SER A 251 3.26 -1.86 -3.28
N PHE A 252 4.31 -1.92 -4.08
CA PHE A 252 5.63 -2.32 -3.59
C PHE A 252 6.27 -1.16 -2.83
N GLU A 253 6.40 -1.31 -1.51
CA GLU A 253 7.06 -0.35 -0.63
C GLU A 253 8.38 -0.93 -0.12
N VAL A 254 9.45 -0.64 -0.84
CA VAL A 254 10.76 -1.24 -0.59
C VAL A 254 11.81 -0.16 -0.30
N PHE A 255 12.10 0.01 0.99
CA PHE A 255 13.23 0.84 1.44
C PHE A 255 14.49 -0.02 1.46
N ASN A 256 15.45 0.31 0.60
CA ASN A 256 16.70 -0.42 0.51
C ASN A 256 17.84 0.50 0.08
N ASP A 257 18.87 0.61 0.91
CA ASP A 257 19.98 1.52 0.66
C ASP A 257 20.80 1.11 -0.56
N ASP A 258 20.94 -0.18 -0.84
CA ASP A 258 21.64 -0.66 -2.03
C ASP A 258 20.83 -0.33 -3.30
N TYR A 259 19.50 -0.48 -3.26
CA TYR A 259 18.63 -0.12 -4.39
C TYR A 259 18.66 1.38 -4.68
N GLN A 260 18.84 2.21 -3.65
CA GLN A 260 19.00 3.66 -3.84
C GLN A 260 20.29 4.04 -4.58
N GLN A 261 21.28 3.14 -4.66
CA GLN A 261 22.53 3.31 -5.43
C GLN A 261 22.45 2.70 -6.84
N MET A 262 21.40 1.95 -7.13
CA MET A 262 21.23 1.28 -8.43
C MET A 262 20.56 2.21 -9.47
N PRO A 263 20.81 2.00 -10.77
CA PRO A 263 20.03 2.67 -11.82
C PRO A 263 18.53 2.41 -11.67
N LEU A 264 17.72 3.47 -11.72
CA LEU A 264 16.26 3.42 -11.56
C LEU A 264 15.57 2.34 -12.41
N PRO A 265 15.91 2.17 -13.72
CA PRO A 265 15.29 1.13 -14.52
C PRO A 265 15.55 -0.29 -13.99
N MET A 266 16.71 -0.55 -13.39
CA MET A 266 17.02 -1.86 -12.81
C MET A 266 16.15 -2.14 -11.59
N VAL A 267 15.97 -1.16 -10.70
CA VAL A 267 15.10 -1.31 -9.51
C VAL A 267 13.64 -1.49 -9.93
N ALA A 268 13.16 -0.68 -10.89
CA ALA A 268 11.81 -0.80 -11.41
C ALA A 268 11.56 -2.16 -12.11
N GLN A 269 12.55 -2.72 -12.80
CA GLN A 269 12.45 -4.07 -13.39
C GLN A 269 12.40 -5.18 -12.33
N ARG A 270 13.10 -5.05 -11.19
CA ARG A 270 12.99 -6.00 -10.07
C ARG A 270 11.56 -5.99 -9.51
N ALA A 271 10.99 -4.81 -9.28
CA ALA A 271 9.58 -4.69 -8.88
C ALA A 271 8.63 -5.31 -9.91
N ARG A 272 8.91 -5.10 -11.21
CA ARG A 272 8.10 -5.72 -12.28
C ARG A 272 8.19 -7.23 -12.28
N ALA A 273 9.36 -7.80 -12.00
CA ALA A 273 9.54 -9.24 -11.85
C ALA A 273 8.70 -9.80 -10.68
N SER A 274 8.65 -9.08 -9.56
CA SER A 274 7.78 -9.43 -8.42
C SER A 274 6.30 -9.39 -8.78
N ALA A 275 5.86 -8.37 -9.53
CA ALA A 275 4.48 -8.29 -10.00
C ALA A 275 4.11 -9.46 -10.93
N ALA A 276 5.03 -9.83 -11.83
CA ALA A 276 4.85 -10.98 -12.72
C ALA A 276 4.76 -12.29 -11.91
N TRP A 277 5.69 -12.51 -11.00
CA TRP A 277 5.67 -13.68 -10.11
C TRP A 277 4.36 -13.79 -9.31
N LEU A 278 3.93 -12.71 -8.66
CA LEU A 278 2.68 -12.70 -7.89
C LEU A 278 1.45 -12.93 -8.77
N GLY A 279 1.40 -12.28 -9.93
CA GLY A 279 0.25 -12.40 -10.82
C GLY A 279 0.17 -13.73 -11.57
N GLU A 280 1.29 -14.25 -12.06
CA GLU A 280 1.33 -15.45 -12.90
C GLU A 280 1.49 -16.73 -12.09
N ASP A 281 2.48 -16.77 -11.20
CA ASP A 281 2.82 -18.01 -10.48
C ASP A 281 1.98 -18.20 -9.22
N VAL A 282 1.73 -17.12 -8.45
CA VAL A 282 0.99 -17.18 -7.21
C VAL A 282 -0.52 -17.13 -7.47
N LEU A 283 -1.03 -16.05 -8.09
CA LEU A 283 -2.46 -15.87 -8.35
C LEU A 283 -2.95 -16.59 -9.61
N ARG A 284 -2.04 -17.11 -10.42
CA ARG A 284 -2.34 -17.89 -11.65
C ARG A 284 -3.30 -17.19 -12.61
N ARG A 285 -3.18 -15.88 -12.74
CA ARG A 285 -4.10 -15.06 -13.55
C ARG A 285 -4.04 -15.36 -15.05
N SER A 286 -2.92 -15.90 -15.52
CA SER A 286 -2.69 -16.29 -16.93
C SER A 286 -3.03 -17.76 -17.22
N VAL A 287 -3.46 -18.54 -16.22
CA VAL A 287 -3.80 -19.95 -16.44
C VAL A 287 -5.11 -20.05 -17.24
N PRO A 288 -5.12 -20.69 -18.42
CA PRO A 288 -6.34 -20.86 -19.19
C PRO A 288 -7.35 -21.70 -18.42
N LEU A 289 -8.60 -21.22 -18.33
CA LEU A 289 -9.69 -22.03 -17.77
C LEU A 289 -9.97 -23.24 -18.66
N PRO A 290 -10.18 -24.43 -18.10
CA PRO A 290 -10.67 -25.59 -18.85
C PRO A 290 -11.93 -25.24 -19.63
N ASN A 291 -12.09 -25.80 -20.84
CA ASN A 291 -13.22 -25.48 -21.72
C ASN A 291 -14.60 -25.63 -21.02
N ARG A 292 -14.77 -26.66 -20.18
CA ARG A 292 -15.99 -26.86 -19.40
C ARG A 292 -16.31 -25.70 -18.43
N LEU A 293 -15.28 -25.03 -17.90
CA LEU A 293 -15.45 -23.87 -17.01
C LEU A 293 -15.76 -22.59 -17.81
N ARG A 294 -15.17 -22.46 -19.01
CA ARG A 294 -15.51 -21.38 -19.95
C ARG A 294 -16.95 -21.43 -20.38
N LEU A 295 -17.46 -22.65 -20.70
CA LEU A 295 -18.86 -22.86 -21.07
C LEU A 295 -19.83 -22.53 -19.93
N LYS A 296 -19.50 -22.89 -18.67
CA LYS A 296 -20.32 -22.52 -17.50
C LYS A 296 -20.39 -21.02 -17.29
N ASN A 297 -19.27 -20.31 -17.46
CA ASN A 297 -19.24 -18.86 -17.32
C ASN A 297 -20.02 -18.15 -18.45
N ALA A 298 -19.96 -18.68 -19.67
CA ALA A 298 -20.74 -18.19 -20.81
C ALA A 298 -22.25 -18.40 -20.62
N ALA A 299 -22.67 -19.54 -20.06
CA ALA A 299 -24.07 -19.82 -19.77
C ALA A 299 -24.64 -18.94 -18.64
N GLY A 300 -23.80 -18.52 -17.68
CA GLY A 300 -24.18 -17.57 -16.62
C GLY A 300 -24.36 -16.13 -17.11
N SER A 301 -23.87 -15.80 -18.30
CA SER A 301 -23.98 -14.47 -18.92
C SER A 301 -25.17 -14.30 -19.90
N GLY A 302 -26.10 -15.25 -19.94
CA GLY A 302 -27.36 -15.10 -20.68
C GLY A 302 -27.25 -15.24 -22.20
N VAL A 303 -26.19 -15.82 -22.74
CA VAL A 303 -26.10 -16.12 -24.17
C VAL A 303 -26.47 -17.59 -24.40
N SER A 304 -27.67 -17.83 -24.90
CA SER A 304 -28.11 -19.13 -25.44
C SER A 304 -27.25 -19.47 -26.64
N GLY A 305 -26.21 -20.27 -26.45
CA GLY A 305 -25.41 -20.85 -27.52
C GLY A 305 -25.96 -22.21 -27.92
N VAL A 306 -26.41 -22.33 -29.17
CA VAL A 306 -26.87 -23.54 -29.83
C VAL A 306 -25.83 -24.65 -29.72
N VAL A 307 -26.24 -25.78 -29.15
CA VAL A 307 -25.50 -27.04 -29.20
C VAL A 307 -25.66 -27.60 -30.64
N ILE A 308 -24.56 -27.71 -31.36
CA ILE A 308 -24.50 -28.55 -32.58
C ILE A 308 -23.79 -29.84 -32.15
N GLY A 309 -24.41 -30.97 -32.47
CA GLY A 309 -24.13 -32.33 -32.08
C GLY A 309 -22.75 -32.89 -32.54
#